data_8de2cbcd789f318b4cfdd269070850c6
#
_entry.id   8de2cbcd789f318b4cfdd269070850c6
#
_cell.length_a   1.000
_cell.length_b   1.000
_cell.length_c   1.000
_cell.angle_alpha   90.00
_cell.angle_beta   90.00
_cell.angle_gamma   90.00
#
_symmetry.space_group_name_H-M   'P 1'
#
loop_
_entity.id
_entity.type
_entity.pdbx_description
1 polymer ?
#
loop_
_entity_poly.entity_id
_entity_poly.type
_entity_poly.pdbx_seq_one_letter_code
_entity_poly.pdbx_strand_id
1 'polypeptide(L)'
;RVGYETYMGKATDDCHDLIFGNMGPEVLNWVVKKPTFSLDDYFYFIMVDADPGGIFVKADGPLKSVDDVIAEGKKRTLTVGTSRLAHPASLGMLVLANEMGMKVNLIPLSGGKNTRNGVLTGEVDLGVLPVSSVMGRKGATVLGLFDEKNVVPKKIPDAVLINSAYKLGIPPLAAGVRAFGIKKAAVDKHPDRYAQLVKTGMMVFADPDYKAAVIKAKAPWEMISPGGEKECRAYVDNITKLGQEYAKLLKG
;
A
#
# COMPACT_ATOMS: atom_id res chain seq x y z
N ARG A 1 1.18 7.77 -12.03
CA ARG A 1 0.27 8.46 -12.92
C ARG A 1 0.75 8.46 -14.38
N VAL A 2 1.90 9.06 -14.67
CA VAL A 2 2.45 9.14 -16.06
C VAL A 2 2.50 7.76 -16.72
N GLY A 3 2.97 6.72 -16.02
CA GLY A 3 3.02 5.37 -16.57
C GLY A 3 1.66 4.83 -17.01
N TYR A 4 0.60 5.08 -16.23
CA TYR A 4 -0.76 4.65 -16.59
C TYR A 4 -1.31 5.44 -17.78
N GLU A 5 -1.14 6.76 -17.81
CA GLU A 5 -1.55 7.59 -18.94
C GLU A 5 -0.80 7.19 -20.23
N THR A 6 0.50 6.88 -20.10
CA THR A 6 1.28 6.36 -21.25
C THR A 6 0.78 5.00 -21.70
N TYR A 7 0.52 4.08 -20.76
CA TYR A 7 -0.02 2.76 -21.04
C TYR A 7 -1.38 2.88 -21.75
N MET A 8 -2.30 3.64 -21.21
CA MET A 8 -3.63 3.81 -21.81
C MET A 8 -3.58 4.42 -23.20
N GLY A 9 -2.64 5.34 -23.48
CA GLY A 9 -2.49 5.99 -24.78
C GLY A 9 -1.70 5.21 -25.81
N LYS A 10 -0.82 4.27 -25.40
CA LYS A 10 0.13 3.60 -26.33
C LYS A 10 0.02 2.09 -26.38
N ALA A 11 -0.52 1.44 -25.36
CA ALA A 11 -0.66 -0.01 -25.31
C ALA A 11 -1.62 -0.49 -26.40
N THR A 12 -1.28 -1.62 -26.99
CA THR A 12 -2.13 -2.30 -27.98
C THR A 12 -3.35 -2.93 -27.33
N ASP A 13 -4.37 -3.22 -28.13
CA ASP A 13 -5.59 -3.90 -27.66
C ASP A 13 -5.56 -5.38 -28.06
N ASP A 14 -4.42 -6.05 -27.86
CA ASP A 14 -4.20 -7.45 -28.28
C ASP A 14 -3.76 -8.38 -27.14
N CYS A 15 -3.81 -7.89 -25.87
CA CYS A 15 -3.38 -8.58 -24.66
C CYS A 15 -1.87 -8.84 -24.54
N HIS A 16 -1.01 -8.23 -25.37
CA HIS A 16 0.44 -8.35 -25.21
C HIS A 16 1.04 -7.28 -24.32
N ASP A 17 0.36 -6.15 -24.15
CA ASP A 17 0.77 -5.08 -23.25
C ASP A 17 0.03 -5.18 -21.91
N LEU A 18 0.78 -5.25 -20.83
CA LEU A 18 0.26 -5.26 -19.45
C LEU A 18 0.89 -4.11 -18.68
N ILE A 19 0.15 -3.57 -17.70
CA ILE A 19 0.73 -2.68 -16.69
C ILE A 19 0.91 -3.42 -15.39
N PHE A 20 2.05 -3.20 -14.71
CA PHE A 20 2.30 -3.71 -13.39
C PHE A 20 2.48 -2.54 -12.43
N GLY A 21 1.65 -2.47 -11.39
CA GLY A 21 1.66 -1.32 -10.50
C GLY A 21 1.18 -1.63 -9.09
N ASN A 22 1.33 -0.63 -8.22
CA ASN A 22 0.80 -0.67 -6.86
C ASN A 22 -0.60 -0.04 -6.86
N MET A 23 -1.64 -0.85 -6.71
CA MET A 23 -3.04 -0.43 -6.80
C MET A 23 -3.39 0.70 -5.82
N GLY A 24 -3.00 0.57 -4.54
CA GLY A 24 -3.44 1.49 -3.49
C GLY A 24 -3.07 2.95 -3.75
N PRO A 25 -1.79 3.30 -3.93
CA PRO A 25 -1.39 4.67 -4.23
C PRO A 25 -1.95 5.19 -5.56
N GLU A 26 -2.10 4.34 -6.57
CA GLU A 26 -2.65 4.79 -7.86
C GLU A 26 -4.14 5.11 -7.74
N VAL A 27 -4.93 4.24 -7.10
CA VAL A 27 -6.36 4.48 -6.86
C VAL A 27 -6.57 5.76 -6.05
N LEU A 28 -5.81 5.97 -4.98
CA LEU A 28 -5.91 7.21 -4.20
C LEU A 28 -5.50 8.45 -5.00
N ASN A 29 -4.51 8.34 -5.90
CA ASN A 29 -4.21 9.43 -6.83
C ASN A 29 -5.38 9.77 -7.76
N TRP A 30 -6.13 8.76 -8.22
CA TRP A 30 -7.34 8.97 -9.04
C TRP A 30 -8.48 9.61 -8.26
N VAL A 31 -8.61 9.30 -6.97
CA VAL A 31 -9.58 9.98 -6.08
C VAL A 31 -9.24 11.46 -5.91
N VAL A 32 -7.96 11.78 -5.72
CA VAL A 32 -7.49 13.17 -5.52
C VAL A 32 -7.52 13.98 -6.83
N LYS A 33 -7.09 13.35 -7.93
CA LYS A 33 -7.02 14.00 -9.25
C LYS A 33 -7.38 12.99 -10.34
N LYS A 34 -8.52 13.20 -11.00
CA LYS A 34 -8.99 12.34 -12.07
C LYS A 34 -7.94 12.17 -13.18
N PRO A 35 -7.81 10.96 -13.77
CA PRO A 35 -6.95 10.73 -14.94
C PRO A 35 -7.55 11.34 -16.20
N THR A 36 -6.79 11.29 -17.28
CA THR A 36 -7.22 11.72 -18.62
C THR A 36 -8.02 10.66 -19.39
N PHE A 37 -8.13 9.45 -18.84
CA PHE A 37 -8.87 8.31 -19.38
C PHE A 37 -9.97 7.88 -18.41
N SER A 38 -10.92 7.05 -18.85
CA SER A 38 -11.93 6.46 -17.97
C SER A 38 -11.34 5.36 -17.12
N LEU A 39 -11.70 5.32 -15.83
CA LEU A 39 -11.30 4.23 -14.94
C LEU A 39 -11.99 2.89 -15.28
N ASP A 40 -13.01 2.93 -16.14
CA ASP A 40 -13.67 1.72 -16.67
C ASP A 40 -12.91 1.13 -17.87
N ASP A 41 -11.93 1.85 -18.42
CA ASP A 41 -11.19 1.42 -19.61
C ASP A 41 -10.03 0.46 -19.30
N TYR A 42 -9.69 0.28 -18.01
CA TYR A 42 -8.72 -0.73 -17.57
C TYR A 42 -9.08 -1.28 -16.20
N PHE A 43 -8.55 -2.46 -15.87
CA PHE A 43 -8.70 -3.05 -14.55
C PHE A 43 -7.52 -3.97 -14.20
N TYR A 44 -7.34 -4.20 -12.91
CA TYR A 44 -6.38 -5.17 -12.40
C TYR A 44 -7.00 -6.56 -12.36
N PHE A 45 -6.19 -7.59 -12.67
CA PHE A 45 -6.73 -8.95 -12.82
C PHE A 45 -5.87 -10.05 -12.18
N ILE A 46 -4.62 -9.77 -11.82
CA ILE A 46 -3.76 -10.68 -11.04
C ILE A 46 -3.08 -9.87 -9.96
N MET A 47 -3.52 -10.05 -8.72
CA MET A 47 -2.85 -9.56 -7.52
C MET A 47 -1.66 -10.47 -7.20
N VAL A 48 -0.52 -9.89 -6.87
CA VAL A 48 0.72 -10.63 -6.58
C VAL A 48 1.00 -10.67 -5.10
N ASP A 49 0.86 -9.55 -4.42
CA ASP A 49 1.19 -9.42 -3.00
C ASP A 49 0.29 -8.42 -2.29
N ALA A 50 0.29 -8.52 -0.96
CA ALA A 50 -0.36 -7.58 -0.07
C ALA A 50 0.58 -7.30 1.12
N ASP A 51 1.17 -6.12 1.11
CA ASP A 51 2.12 -5.64 2.12
C ASP A 51 1.41 -4.65 3.04
N PRO A 52 1.20 -4.98 4.32
CA PRO A 52 0.48 -4.12 5.25
C PRO A 52 1.09 -2.72 5.35
N GLY A 53 0.25 -1.71 5.47
CA GLY A 53 0.67 -0.39 5.91
C GLY A 53 1.00 -0.41 7.40
N GLY A 54 2.05 0.28 7.81
CA GLY A 54 2.41 0.31 9.22
C GLY A 54 3.05 1.61 9.67
N ILE A 55 3.00 1.83 10.97
CA ILE A 55 3.69 2.93 11.67
C ILE A 55 5.06 2.43 12.10
N PHE A 56 6.08 3.21 11.84
CA PHE A 56 7.44 2.92 12.32
C PHE A 56 8.13 4.18 12.86
N VAL A 57 9.07 3.95 13.74
CA VAL A 57 9.84 4.98 14.44
C VAL A 57 11.33 4.65 14.44
N LYS A 58 12.15 5.60 14.83
CA LYS A 58 13.55 5.38 15.18
C LYS A 58 13.63 4.49 16.43
N ALA A 59 14.39 3.40 16.38
CA ALA A 59 14.44 2.37 17.43
C ALA A 59 14.92 2.92 18.78
N ASP A 60 15.88 3.84 18.79
CA ASP A 60 16.41 4.52 19.99
C ASP A 60 15.70 5.86 20.29
N GLY A 61 14.61 6.19 19.56
CA GLY A 61 13.80 7.39 19.77
C GLY A 61 12.91 7.32 21.02
N PRO A 62 12.18 8.39 21.36
CA PRO A 62 11.32 8.45 22.53
C PRO A 62 10.00 7.69 22.39
N LEU A 63 9.51 7.50 21.17
CA LEU A 63 8.26 6.80 20.89
C LEU A 63 8.54 5.28 20.81
N LYS A 64 7.91 4.49 21.69
CA LYS A 64 8.14 3.04 21.79
C LYS A 64 6.92 2.20 21.48
N SER A 65 5.75 2.81 21.49
CA SER A 65 4.45 2.16 21.27
C SER A 65 3.52 3.04 20.45
N VAL A 66 2.44 2.47 19.95
CA VAL A 66 1.36 3.25 19.31
C VAL A 66 0.67 4.16 20.33
N ASP A 67 0.58 3.73 21.60
CA ASP A 67 0.05 4.56 22.68
C ASP A 67 0.91 5.80 22.93
N ASP A 68 2.23 5.69 22.87
CA ASP A 68 3.12 6.85 22.97
C ASP A 68 2.88 7.83 21.81
N VAL A 69 2.71 7.31 20.58
CA VAL A 69 2.40 8.13 19.40
C VAL A 69 1.07 8.87 19.61
N ILE A 70 0.05 8.19 20.11
CA ILE A 70 -1.27 8.79 20.40
C ILE A 70 -1.14 9.86 21.50
N ALA A 71 -0.49 9.53 22.60
CA ALA A 71 -0.33 10.44 23.73
C ALA A 71 0.44 11.71 23.34
N GLU A 72 1.51 11.56 22.57
CA GLU A 72 2.31 12.69 22.12
C GLU A 72 1.58 13.53 21.06
N GLY A 73 0.86 12.88 20.12
CA GLY A 73 0.04 13.56 19.10
C GLY A 73 -1.13 14.38 19.67
N LYS A 74 -1.61 14.05 20.87
CA LYS A 74 -2.58 14.87 21.60
C LYS A 74 -1.96 16.14 22.20
N LYS A 75 -0.69 16.10 22.55
CA LYS A 75 0.04 17.23 23.16
C LYS A 75 0.55 18.21 22.10
N ARG A 76 1.13 17.70 21.03
CA ARG A 76 1.71 18.51 19.94
C ARG A 76 1.41 17.91 18.57
N THR A 77 1.60 18.68 17.53
CA THR A 77 1.56 18.16 16.16
C THR A 77 2.78 17.28 15.90
N LEU A 78 2.56 16.01 15.50
CA LEU A 78 3.61 15.10 15.06
C LEU A 78 3.86 15.25 13.56
N THR A 79 5.13 15.29 13.17
CA THR A 79 5.53 15.18 11.77
C THR A 79 5.63 13.71 11.36
N VAL A 80 4.88 13.34 10.32
CA VAL A 80 4.77 11.95 9.85
C VAL A 80 5.32 11.84 8.45
N GLY A 81 6.48 11.19 8.30
CA GLY A 81 7.07 10.91 7.00
C GLY A 81 6.24 9.88 6.21
N THR A 82 5.99 10.17 4.95
CA THR A 82 5.34 9.24 4.02
C THR A 82 6.00 9.28 2.65
N SER A 83 5.86 8.20 1.86
CA SER A 83 6.37 8.17 0.49
C SER A 83 5.64 9.14 -0.44
N ARG A 84 4.36 9.38 -0.19
CA ARG A 84 3.46 10.32 -0.87
C ARG A 84 2.18 10.51 -0.06
N LEU A 85 1.50 11.64 -0.19
CA LEU A 85 0.26 11.90 0.57
C LEU A 85 -0.84 10.88 0.24
N ALA A 86 -1.15 10.72 -1.04
CA ALA A 86 -2.11 9.73 -1.51
C ALA A 86 -1.52 8.31 -1.46
N HIS A 87 -1.51 7.72 -0.27
CA HIS A 87 -0.98 6.39 0.02
C HIS A 87 -1.82 5.70 1.11
N PRO A 88 -2.12 4.39 1.02
CA PRO A 88 -2.96 3.72 2.03
C PRO A 88 -2.41 3.82 3.45
N ALA A 89 -1.09 3.73 3.65
CA ALA A 89 -0.50 3.92 4.98
C ALA A 89 -0.67 5.36 5.53
N SER A 90 -0.64 6.38 4.64
CA SER A 90 -0.95 7.77 5.01
C SER A 90 -2.41 7.91 5.43
N LEU A 91 -3.30 7.27 4.68
CA LEU A 91 -4.74 7.25 4.97
C LEU A 91 -5.00 6.59 6.33
N GLY A 92 -4.38 5.44 6.62
CA GLY A 92 -4.48 4.79 7.93
C GLY A 92 -4.04 5.69 9.08
N MET A 93 -2.94 6.43 8.90
CA MET A 93 -2.48 7.39 9.90
C MET A 93 -3.46 8.55 10.11
N LEU A 94 -4.08 9.06 9.04
CA LEU A 94 -5.08 10.13 9.14
C LEU A 94 -6.35 9.65 9.85
N VAL A 95 -6.80 8.41 9.58
CA VAL A 95 -7.93 7.81 10.29
C VAL A 95 -7.61 7.64 11.77
N LEU A 96 -6.45 7.04 12.10
CA LEU A 96 -6.03 6.90 13.49
C LEU A 96 -5.96 8.26 14.20
N ALA A 97 -5.39 9.26 13.55
CA ALA A 97 -5.28 10.59 14.12
C ALA A 97 -6.65 11.22 14.39
N ASN A 98 -7.58 11.11 13.43
CA ASN A 98 -8.95 11.60 13.58
C ASN A 98 -9.67 10.92 14.74
N GLU A 99 -9.67 9.59 14.78
CA GLU A 99 -10.38 8.81 15.81
C GLU A 99 -9.78 9.01 17.20
N MET A 100 -8.47 9.18 17.30
CA MET A 100 -7.78 9.34 18.59
C MET A 100 -7.61 10.82 19.02
N GLY A 101 -8.07 11.78 18.24
CA GLY A 101 -7.93 13.22 18.55
C GLY A 101 -6.47 13.70 18.53
N MET A 102 -5.66 13.14 17.64
CA MET A 102 -4.25 13.50 17.48
C MET A 102 -4.07 14.63 16.46
N LYS A 103 -2.98 15.38 16.59
CA LYS A 103 -2.55 16.36 15.60
C LYS A 103 -1.36 15.78 14.82
N VAL A 104 -1.52 15.62 13.51
CA VAL A 104 -0.46 15.10 12.63
C VAL A 104 -0.27 15.99 11.40
N ASN A 105 0.96 16.08 10.92
CA ASN A 105 1.31 16.72 9.66
C ASN A 105 2.07 15.71 8.80
N LEU A 106 1.49 15.31 7.67
CA LEU A 106 2.09 14.37 6.73
C LEU A 106 3.14 15.08 5.87
N ILE A 107 4.37 14.57 5.87
CA ILE A 107 5.50 15.09 5.09
C ILE A 107 5.85 14.09 3.97
N PRO A 108 5.55 14.40 2.69
CA PRO A 108 5.90 13.53 1.58
C PRO A 108 7.40 13.60 1.26
N LEU A 109 8.12 12.52 1.49
CA LEU A 109 9.58 12.42 1.33
C LEU A 109 10.02 11.70 0.03
N SER A 110 9.14 11.61 -0.96
CA SER A 110 9.45 11.10 -2.30
C SER A 110 10.03 9.68 -2.31
N GLY A 111 9.31 8.73 -1.73
CA GLY A 111 9.63 7.31 -1.76
C GLY A 111 10.11 6.72 -0.44
N GLY A 112 10.02 5.40 -0.33
CA GLY A 112 10.24 4.69 0.94
C GLY A 112 11.65 4.83 1.52
N LYS A 113 12.70 4.94 0.67
CA LYS A 113 14.08 5.13 1.13
C LYS A 113 14.22 6.47 1.87
N ASN A 114 13.74 7.55 1.27
CA ASN A 114 13.84 8.89 1.86
C ASN A 114 12.98 8.99 3.12
N THR A 115 11.78 8.39 3.11
CA THR A 115 10.91 8.33 4.29
C THR A 115 11.59 7.63 5.48
N ARG A 116 12.24 6.49 5.24
CA ARG A 116 13.03 5.82 6.29
C ARG A 116 14.17 6.70 6.79
N ASN A 117 14.92 7.30 5.88
CA ASN A 117 16.03 8.16 6.26
C ASN A 117 15.55 9.36 7.10
N GLY A 118 14.45 10.01 6.72
CA GLY A 118 13.87 11.11 7.48
C GLY A 118 13.52 10.73 8.92
N VAL A 119 12.99 9.51 9.15
CA VAL A 119 12.74 9.00 10.50
C VAL A 119 14.06 8.71 11.25
N LEU A 120 15.02 8.08 10.59
CA LEU A 120 16.30 7.70 11.22
C LEU A 120 17.15 8.91 11.60
N THR A 121 17.09 9.98 10.82
CA THR A 121 17.80 11.24 11.08
C THR A 121 17.06 12.17 12.05
N GLY A 122 15.77 11.92 12.33
CA GLY A 122 14.94 12.78 13.15
C GLY A 122 14.38 14.02 12.41
N GLU A 123 14.41 14.01 11.07
CA GLU A 123 13.74 15.01 10.24
C GLU A 123 12.21 14.98 10.44
N VAL A 124 11.67 13.79 10.71
CA VAL A 124 10.28 13.57 11.07
C VAL A 124 10.18 12.67 12.31
N ASP A 125 9.12 12.83 13.10
CA ASP A 125 8.93 12.09 14.37
C ASP A 125 8.72 10.59 14.16
N LEU A 126 7.98 10.22 13.13
CA LEU A 126 7.66 8.84 12.76
C LEU A 126 7.40 8.73 11.27
N GLY A 127 7.20 7.52 10.79
CA GLY A 127 6.89 7.28 9.38
C GLY A 127 5.79 6.24 9.17
N VAL A 128 5.15 6.30 8.01
CA VAL A 128 4.18 5.32 7.54
C VAL A 128 4.55 4.82 6.15
N LEU A 129 4.70 3.49 6.03
CA LEU A 129 5.12 2.81 4.79
C LEU A 129 4.54 1.39 4.74
N PRO A 130 4.62 0.70 3.58
CA PRO A 130 4.53 -0.75 3.53
C PRO A 130 5.61 -1.37 4.42
N VAL A 131 5.24 -2.30 5.31
CA VAL A 131 6.15 -2.77 6.37
C VAL A 131 7.34 -3.57 5.85
N SER A 132 7.24 -4.22 4.68
CA SER A 132 8.39 -4.90 4.05
C SER A 132 9.56 -3.96 3.77
N SER A 133 9.28 -2.69 3.58
CA SER A 133 10.30 -1.68 3.32
C SER A 133 11.06 -1.25 4.57
N VAL A 134 10.56 -1.58 5.76
CA VAL A 134 11.09 -1.14 7.07
C VAL A 134 11.56 -2.29 7.93
N MET A 135 10.79 -3.40 7.98
CA MET A 135 11.12 -4.55 8.83
C MET A 135 12.53 -5.09 8.54
N GLY A 136 13.25 -5.42 9.61
CA GLY A 136 14.63 -5.89 9.51
C GLY A 136 15.64 -4.80 9.12
N ARG A 137 15.23 -3.53 9.04
CA ARG A 137 16.15 -2.41 8.84
C ARG A 137 16.72 -1.94 10.16
N LYS A 138 18.06 -1.89 10.23
CA LYS A 138 18.75 -1.42 11.43
C LYS A 138 18.31 0.01 11.78
N GLY A 139 18.02 0.24 13.05
CA GLY A 139 17.66 1.55 13.59
C GLY A 139 16.18 1.94 13.44
N ALA A 140 15.35 1.11 12.84
CA ALA A 140 13.91 1.33 12.75
C ALA A 140 13.12 0.22 13.48
N THR A 141 12.01 0.61 14.13
CA THR A 141 11.07 -0.30 14.79
C THR A 141 9.68 -0.08 14.23
N VAL A 142 9.01 -1.15 13.81
CA VAL A 142 7.59 -1.13 13.43
C VAL A 142 6.75 -1.24 14.71
N LEU A 143 5.90 -0.25 14.97
CA LEU A 143 5.05 -0.21 16.15
C LEU A 143 3.67 -0.85 15.92
N GLY A 144 3.14 -0.75 14.71
CA GLY A 144 1.81 -1.26 14.44
C GLY A 144 1.48 -1.34 12.95
N LEU A 145 0.45 -2.12 12.65
CA LEU A 145 -0.03 -2.46 11.31
C LEU A 145 -1.48 -2.02 11.15
N PHE A 146 -1.81 -1.43 10.02
CA PHE A 146 -3.20 -1.17 9.61
C PHE A 146 -3.79 -2.41 8.93
N ASP A 147 -3.83 -3.52 9.65
CA ASP A 147 -4.28 -4.82 9.16
C ASP A 147 -5.03 -5.57 10.27
N GLU A 148 -5.69 -6.66 9.91
CA GLU A 148 -6.39 -7.58 10.83
C GLU A 148 -5.48 -8.70 11.32
N LYS A 149 -4.33 -8.92 10.67
CA LYS A 149 -3.36 -9.96 11.04
C LYS A 149 -1.92 -9.50 10.78
N ASN A 150 -1.00 -9.99 11.61
CA ASN A 150 0.43 -9.87 11.36
C ASN A 150 0.90 -11.09 10.57
N VAL A 151 1.15 -10.93 9.27
CA VAL A 151 1.62 -12.03 8.39
C VAL A 151 3.11 -12.33 8.53
N VAL A 152 3.86 -11.50 9.25
CA VAL A 152 5.32 -11.65 9.47
C VAL A 152 5.70 -11.58 10.97
N PRO A 153 5.02 -12.33 11.86
CA PRO A 153 5.19 -12.19 13.32
C PRO A 153 6.61 -12.53 13.79
N LYS A 154 7.35 -13.33 13.05
CA LYS A 154 8.75 -13.62 13.37
C LYS A 154 9.70 -12.43 13.19
N LYS A 155 9.31 -11.45 12.37
CA LYS A 155 10.14 -10.27 12.05
C LYS A 155 9.72 -9.03 12.85
N ILE A 156 8.44 -8.91 13.17
CA ILE A 156 7.84 -7.80 13.91
C ILE A 156 6.83 -8.33 14.94
N PRO A 157 7.28 -9.11 15.95
CA PRO A 157 6.39 -9.80 16.89
C PRO A 157 5.52 -8.84 17.71
N ASP A 158 6.05 -7.67 18.06
CA ASP A 158 5.42 -6.71 18.96
C ASP A 158 4.55 -5.67 18.22
N ALA A 159 4.41 -5.78 16.90
CA ALA A 159 3.61 -4.84 16.13
C ALA A 159 2.12 -4.99 16.42
N VAL A 160 1.50 -3.92 16.90
CA VAL A 160 0.07 -3.88 17.25
C VAL A 160 -0.80 -3.89 15.99
N LEU A 161 -1.91 -4.63 16.00
CA LEU A 161 -2.95 -4.55 14.96
C LEU A 161 -3.83 -3.33 15.22
N ILE A 162 -3.52 -2.21 14.59
CA ILE A 162 -4.06 -0.89 14.90
C ILE A 162 -5.58 -0.85 14.72
N ASN A 163 -6.09 -1.43 13.61
CA ASN A 163 -7.52 -1.40 13.32
C ASN A 163 -8.35 -2.03 14.45
N SER A 164 -7.90 -3.18 14.95
CA SER A 164 -8.58 -3.91 16.04
C SER A 164 -8.34 -3.26 17.41
N ALA A 165 -7.08 -2.90 17.71
CA ALA A 165 -6.71 -2.34 19.03
C ALA A 165 -7.41 -1.01 19.32
N TYR A 166 -7.58 -0.18 18.29
CA TYR A 166 -8.20 1.15 18.42
C TYR A 166 -9.59 1.25 17.80
N LYS A 167 -10.17 0.12 17.37
CA LYS A 167 -11.55 0.01 16.82
C LYS A 167 -11.82 1.01 15.69
N LEU A 168 -10.89 1.14 14.75
CA LEU A 168 -10.98 2.16 13.70
C LEU A 168 -12.15 1.94 12.71
N GLY A 169 -12.71 0.74 12.64
CA GLY A 169 -13.84 0.43 11.74
C GLY A 169 -13.52 0.51 10.24
N ILE A 170 -12.23 0.44 9.88
CA ILE A 170 -11.76 0.49 8.49
C ILE A 170 -11.27 -0.89 8.04
N PRO A 171 -11.33 -1.18 6.71
CA PRO A 171 -10.75 -2.41 6.18
C PRO A 171 -9.23 -2.43 6.35
N PRO A 172 -8.58 -3.60 6.22
CA PRO A 172 -7.13 -3.70 6.13
C PRO A 172 -6.57 -2.76 5.06
N LEU A 173 -5.56 -1.97 5.43
CA LEU A 173 -4.90 -1.05 4.52
C LEU A 173 -3.55 -1.62 4.09
N ALA A 174 -3.60 -2.58 3.18
CA ALA A 174 -2.40 -3.03 2.49
C ALA A 174 -1.83 -1.85 1.67
N ALA A 175 -0.66 -1.41 2.07
CA ALA A 175 -0.01 -0.23 1.50
C ALA A 175 0.81 -0.56 0.23
N GLY A 176 1.19 -1.82 0.09
CA GLY A 176 1.85 -2.36 -1.08
C GLY A 176 1.06 -3.52 -1.67
N VAL A 177 0.07 -3.25 -2.51
CA VAL A 177 -0.67 -4.27 -3.25
C VAL A 177 -0.32 -4.15 -4.72
N ARG A 178 0.56 -5.01 -5.19
CA ARG A 178 0.98 -5.01 -6.59
C ARG A 178 0.13 -5.96 -7.42
N ALA A 179 -0.27 -5.50 -8.59
CA ALA A 179 -1.08 -6.28 -9.49
C ALA A 179 -0.77 -5.98 -10.96
N PHE A 180 -1.07 -6.95 -11.81
CA PHE A 180 -1.13 -6.75 -13.25
C PHE A 180 -2.48 -6.17 -13.63
N GLY A 181 -2.45 -5.14 -14.49
CA GLY A 181 -3.61 -4.52 -15.09
C GLY A 181 -3.60 -4.63 -16.61
N ILE A 182 -4.78 -4.54 -17.20
CA ILE A 182 -4.99 -4.67 -18.64
C ILE A 182 -6.09 -3.71 -19.12
N LYS A 183 -6.00 -3.25 -20.35
CA LYS A 183 -7.07 -2.47 -21.00
C LYS A 183 -8.30 -3.34 -21.22
N LYS A 184 -9.46 -2.79 -20.91
CA LYS A 184 -10.74 -3.46 -21.18
C LYS A 184 -10.92 -3.77 -22.67
N ALA A 185 -10.53 -2.86 -23.54
CA ALA A 185 -10.61 -3.06 -25.01
C ALA A 185 -9.82 -4.28 -25.50
N ALA A 186 -8.67 -4.59 -24.88
CA ALA A 186 -7.89 -5.78 -25.22
C ALA A 186 -8.63 -7.06 -24.82
N VAL A 187 -9.25 -7.07 -23.65
CA VAL A 187 -10.03 -8.21 -23.16
C VAL A 187 -11.29 -8.44 -24.02
N ASP A 188 -11.99 -7.36 -24.35
CA ASP A 188 -13.20 -7.44 -25.18
C ASP A 188 -12.90 -7.98 -26.60
N LYS A 189 -11.73 -7.59 -27.19
CA LYS A 189 -11.31 -8.05 -28.52
C LYS A 189 -10.72 -9.46 -28.50
N HIS A 190 -10.05 -9.86 -27.42
CA HIS A 190 -9.30 -11.13 -27.34
C HIS A 190 -9.54 -11.86 -26.01
N PRO A 191 -10.79 -12.28 -25.73
CA PRO A 191 -11.15 -12.92 -24.46
C PRO A 191 -10.38 -14.23 -24.21
N ASP A 192 -10.06 -14.98 -25.28
CA ASP A 192 -9.29 -16.22 -25.16
C ASP A 192 -7.85 -15.97 -24.71
N ARG A 193 -7.22 -14.92 -25.22
CA ARG A 193 -5.86 -14.51 -24.78
C ARG A 193 -5.88 -14.06 -23.32
N TYR A 194 -6.89 -13.29 -22.93
CA TYR A 194 -7.06 -12.88 -21.55
C TYR A 194 -7.25 -14.09 -20.61
N ALA A 195 -8.09 -15.03 -20.99
CA ALA A 195 -8.27 -16.27 -20.23
C ALA A 195 -6.95 -17.05 -20.07
N GLN A 196 -6.14 -17.12 -21.14
CA GLN A 196 -4.82 -17.75 -21.09
C GLN A 196 -3.86 -16.98 -20.17
N LEU A 197 -3.84 -15.65 -20.19
CA LEU A 197 -3.04 -14.83 -19.29
C LEU A 197 -3.41 -15.07 -17.82
N VAL A 198 -4.69 -15.05 -17.49
CA VAL A 198 -5.17 -15.34 -16.13
C VAL A 198 -4.74 -16.74 -15.68
N LYS A 199 -5.01 -17.76 -16.50
CA LYS A 199 -4.64 -19.15 -16.20
C LYS A 199 -3.14 -19.29 -15.93
N THR A 200 -2.32 -18.84 -16.88
CA THR A 200 -0.86 -18.96 -16.79
C THR A 200 -0.30 -18.13 -15.63
N GLY A 201 -0.77 -16.89 -15.47
CA GLY A 201 -0.33 -16.02 -14.40
C GLY A 201 -0.64 -16.57 -13.00
N MET A 202 -1.81 -17.18 -12.81
CA MET A 202 -2.16 -17.80 -11.53
C MET A 202 -1.37 -19.09 -11.26
N MET A 203 -0.96 -19.83 -12.29
CA MET A 203 -0.10 -21.02 -12.11
C MET A 203 1.29 -20.69 -11.58
N VAL A 204 1.82 -19.49 -11.85
CA VAL A 204 3.14 -19.04 -11.39
C VAL A 204 3.25 -19.11 -9.87
N PHE A 205 2.18 -18.82 -9.13
CA PHE A 205 2.22 -18.83 -7.66
C PHE A 205 2.40 -20.22 -7.04
N ALA A 206 2.11 -21.28 -7.78
CA ALA A 206 2.37 -22.66 -7.37
C ALA A 206 3.75 -23.16 -7.83
N ASP A 207 4.47 -22.38 -8.64
CA ASP A 207 5.77 -22.77 -9.18
C ASP A 207 6.86 -22.63 -8.10
N PRO A 208 7.62 -23.70 -7.79
CA PRO A 208 8.69 -23.65 -6.80
C PRO A 208 9.83 -22.68 -7.21
N ASP A 209 10.08 -22.48 -8.50
CA ASP A 209 11.10 -21.56 -8.98
C ASP A 209 10.70 -20.09 -8.71
N TYR A 210 9.41 -19.78 -8.81
CA TYR A 210 8.89 -18.46 -8.41
C TYR A 210 9.15 -18.20 -6.92
N LYS A 211 8.83 -19.17 -6.06
CA LYS A 211 9.10 -19.06 -4.62
C LYS A 211 10.57 -18.86 -4.33
N ALA A 212 11.44 -19.66 -4.98
CA ALA A 212 12.89 -19.54 -4.85
C ALA A 212 13.39 -18.15 -5.30
N ALA A 213 12.84 -17.61 -6.41
CA ALA A 213 13.19 -16.29 -6.91
C ALA A 213 12.77 -15.17 -5.93
N VAL A 214 11.57 -15.24 -5.34
CA VAL A 214 11.09 -14.29 -4.32
C VAL A 214 12.02 -14.29 -3.11
N ILE A 215 12.39 -15.47 -2.60
CA ILE A 215 13.30 -15.62 -1.45
C ILE A 215 14.70 -15.10 -1.79
N LYS A 216 15.23 -15.42 -2.97
CA LYS A 216 16.52 -14.93 -3.47
C LYS A 216 16.55 -13.41 -3.58
N ALA A 217 15.44 -12.80 -3.97
CA ALA A 217 15.26 -11.34 -4.02
C ALA A 217 15.12 -10.70 -2.62
N LYS A 218 15.15 -11.51 -1.54
CA LYS A 218 14.93 -11.08 -0.14
C LYS A 218 13.57 -10.42 0.10
N ALA A 219 12.60 -10.74 -0.76
CA ALA A 219 11.20 -10.36 -0.54
C ALA A 219 10.53 -11.34 0.44
N PRO A 220 9.61 -10.87 1.29
CA PRO A 220 8.92 -11.75 2.24
C PRO A 220 7.89 -12.62 1.51
N TRP A 221 8.15 -13.92 1.47
CA TRP A 221 7.21 -14.88 0.86
C TRP A 221 5.83 -14.84 1.52
N GLU A 222 5.78 -14.56 2.80
CA GLU A 222 4.57 -14.49 3.60
C GLU A 222 3.61 -13.37 3.15
N MET A 223 4.10 -12.42 2.36
CA MET A 223 3.30 -11.32 1.79
C MET A 223 2.81 -11.62 0.36
N ILE A 224 3.28 -12.70 -0.25
CA ILE A 224 2.71 -13.15 -1.53
C ILE A 224 1.25 -13.55 -1.28
N SER A 225 0.35 -12.87 -1.97
CA SER A 225 -1.09 -12.98 -1.76
C SER A 225 -1.80 -13.01 -3.12
N PRO A 226 -1.80 -14.18 -3.79
CA PRO A 226 -2.41 -14.31 -5.10
C PRO A 226 -3.91 -14.00 -5.04
N GLY A 227 -4.38 -13.18 -5.96
CA GLY A 227 -5.79 -12.86 -6.12
C GLY A 227 -6.14 -12.61 -7.59
N GLY A 228 -7.35 -12.89 -7.95
CA GLY A 228 -7.88 -12.65 -9.29
C GLY A 228 -8.53 -11.26 -9.42
N GLU A 229 -9.28 -11.10 -10.51
CA GLU A 229 -10.00 -9.84 -10.80
C GLU A 229 -10.96 -9.45 -9.65
N LYS A 230 -11.65 -10.42 -9.05
CA LYS A 230 -12.58 -10.18 -7.94
C LYS A 230 -11.89 -9.54 -6.73
N GLU A 231 -10.76 -10.07 -6.33
CA GLU A 231 -9.97 -9.57 -5.20
C GLU A 231 -9.38 -8.19 -5.52
N CYS A 232 -8.89 -8.00 -6.75
CA CYS A 232 -8.41 -6.70 -7.21
C CYS A 232 -9.51 -5.63 -7.17
N ARG A 233 -10.71 -5.95 -7.69
CA ARG A 233 -11.87 -5.02 -7.67
C ARG A 233 -12.28 -4.68 -6.24
N ALA A 234 -12.42 -5.68 -5.37
CA ALA A 234 -12.77 -5.46 -3.97
C ALA A 234 -11.79 -4.53 -3.26
N TYR A 235 -10.48 -4.70 -3.51
CA TYR A 235 -9.46 -3.80 -2.98
C TYR A 235 -9.61 -2.38 -3.53
N VAL A 236 -9.77 -2.23 -4.85
CA VAL A 236 -9.93 -0.92 -5.51
C VAL A 236 -11.17 -0.19 -4.97
N ASP A 237 -12.30 -0.88 -4.83
CA ASP A 237 -13.56 -0.31 -4.32
C ASP A 237 -13.41 0.17 -2.87
N ASN A 238 -12.80 -0.64 -2.01
CA ASN A 238 -12.56 -0.29 -0.61
C ASN A 238 -11.66 0.94 -0.48
N ILE A 239 -10.54 0.97 -1.20
CA ILE A 239 -9.61 2.09 -1.18
C ILE A 239 -10.23 3.36 -1.79
N THR A 240 -11.03 3.22 -2.85
CA THR A 240 -11.74 4.35 -3.47
C THR A 240 -12.72 4.97 -2.50
N LYS A 241 -13.57 4.15 -1.87
CA LYS A 241 -14.57 4.61 -0.89
C LYS A 241 -13.91 5.36 0.26
N LEU A 242 -12.92 4.73 0.90
CA LEU A 242 -12.22 5.33 2.02
C LEU A 242 -11.43 6.59 1.60
N GLY A 243 -10.81 6.56 0.42
CA GLY A 243 -10.11 7.71 -0.15
C GLY A 243 -11.03 8.90 -0.43
N GLN A 244 -12.28 8.66 -0.85
CA GLN A 244 -13.29 9.70 -1.06
C GLN A 244 -13.72 10.33 0.26
N GLU A 245 -13.92 9.53 1.31
CA GLU A 245 -14.25 9.99 2.65
C GLU A 245 -13.18 10.94 3.21
N TYR A 246 -11.91 10.60 3.02
CA TYR A 246 -10.76 11.37 3.52
C TYR A 246 -10.11 12.28 2.45
N ALA A 247 -10.77 12.51 1.31
CA ALA A 247 -10.17 13.22 0.16
C ALA A 247 -9.65 14.61 0.50
N LYS A 248 -10.29 15.32 1.43
CA LYS A 248 -9.83 16.67 1.86
C LYS A 248 -8.46 16.61 2.56
N LEU A 249 -8.24 15.59 3.38
CA LEU A 249 -6.99 15.40 4.13
C LEU A 249 -5.86 14.86 3.24
N LEU A 250 -6.19 14.14 2.17
CA LEU A 250 -5.22 13.60 1.22
C LEU A 250 -4.69 14.63 0.22
N LYS A 251 -5.33 15.79 0.12
CA LYS A 251 -4.94 16.87 -0.81
C LYS A 251 -3.88 17.80 -0.21
N GLY A 252 -3.71 17.83 1.10
CA GLY A 252 -2.82 18.73 1.83
C GLY A 252 -3.47 20.09 2.06
#